data_cfb35a895ddd7206db706f9085f1c166
#
_entry.id   cfb35a895ddd7206db706f9085f1c166
#
_cell.length_a   1.000
_cell.length_b   1.000
_cell.length_c   1.000
_cell.angle_alpha   90.00
_cell.angle_beta   90.00
_cell.angle_gamma   90.00
#
_symmetry.space_group_name_H-M   'P 1'
#
loop_
_entity.id
_entity.type
_entity.pdbx_description
1 polymer ?
#
loop_
_entity_poly.entity_id
_entity_poly.type
_entity_poly.pdbx_seq_one_letter_code
_entity_poly.pdbx_strand_id
1 'polypeptide(L)'
;MYPIPFQNEQSIDPNSLLQIDRKIILASGRMHKYKQFDLLINAYSSISHKYLDWDLVILGDGEERVDLSQQSLNLGLEKRVHLPGSVGNVSVWYQRADLFVLSSSVEGFPNVLLEAMTYGLPCISFDCDTGPRDMIENGINGILIDPADKEFGITGDLISLIDDESYRKEISTNSILLRDRYSVTSIMKKWDHVLDL
;
A
#
# COMPACT_ATOMS: atom_id res chain seq x y z
N MET A 1 1.83 -16.90 11.30
CA MET A 1 3.09 -17.48 10.75
C MET A 1 3.31 -16.76 9.43
N TYR A 2 4.26 -15.83 9.36
CA TYR A 2 4.61 -15.16 8.10
C TYR A 2 5.13 -16.20 7.12
N PRO A 3 4.81 -16.08 5.83
CA PRO A 3 5.40 -16.97 4.83
C PRO A 3 6.92 -16.92 4.96
N ILE A 4 7.54 -18.09 4.90
CA ILE A 4 8.99 -18.23 4.84
C ILE A 4 9.47 -17.40 3.65
N PRO A 5 10.41 -16.45 3.82
CA PRO A 5 10.89 -15.65 2.70
C PRO A 5 11.41 -16.61 1.61
N PHE A 6 11.00 -16.36 0.38
CA PHE A 6 11.54 -17.09 -0.77
C PHE A 6 13.06 -16.92 -0.74
N GLN A 7 13.80 -18.02 -0.84
CA GLN A 7 15.25 -18.12 -0.55
C GLN A 7 16.17 -17.23 -1.42
N ASN A 8 15.62 -16.32 -2.26
CA ASN A 8 16.37 -15.46 -3.17
C ASN A 8 15.96 -13.96 -3.13
N GLU A 9 15.13 -13.53 -2.19
CA GLU A 9 14.76 -12.13 -2.11
C GLU A 9 15.81 -11.34 -1.31
N GLN A 10 16.36 -10.29 -1.92
CA GLN A 10 17.31 -9.40 -1.27
C GLN A 10 16.63 -8.60 -0.17
N SER A 11 17.26 -8.53 1.00
CA SER A 11 16.90 -7.53 2.00
C SER A 11 17.46 -6.17 1.60
N ILE A 12 16.59 -5.20 1.38
CA ILE A 12 16.95 -3.82 1.03
C ILE A 12 16.52 -2.91 2.17
N ASP A 13 17.47 -2.22 2.79
CA ASP A 13 17.17 -1.20 3.78
C ASP A 13 16.53 0.03 3.08
N PRO A 14 15.32 0.46 3.47
CA PRO A 14 14.72 1.68 2.94
C PRO A 14 15.64 2.90 2.99
N ASN A 15 16.42 3.04 4.04
CA ASN A 15 17.34 4.18 4.23
C ASN A 15 18.59 4.10 3.33
N SER A 16 18.87 2.97 2.69
CA SER A 16 19.90 2.89 1.65
C SER A 16 19.42 3.44 0.29
N LEU A 17 18.10 3.48 0.09
CA LEU A 17 17.48 3.95 -1.13
C LEU A 17 16.98 5.40 -1.01
N LEU A 18 16.52 5.78 0.16
CA LEU A 18 15.87 7.06 0.45
C LEU A 18 16.57 7.77 1.61
N GLN A 19 16.60 9.10 1.57
CA GLN A 19 17.05 9.89 2.72
C GLN A 19 16.07 9.70 3.89
N ILE A 20 16.58 9.74 5.12
CA ILE A 20 15.81 9.39 6.32
C ILE A 20 14.64 10.34 6.61
N ASP A 21 14.72 11.56 6.14
CA ASP A 21 13.69 12.61 6.27
C ASP A 21 12.61 12.56 5.19
N ARG A 22 12.77 11.69 4.19
CA ARG A 22 11.76 11.50 3.14
C ARG A 22 10.55 10.74 3.68
N LYS A 23 9.36 11.21 3.30
CA LYS A 23 8.09 10.52 3.51
C LYS A 23 7.83 9.50 2.41
N ILE A 24 7.21 8.39 2.74
CA ILE A 24 7.02 7.28 1.79
C ILE A 24 5.53 6.97 1.60
N ILE A 25 5.08 7.09 0.35
CA ILE A 25 3.88 6.42 -0.15
C ILE A 25 4.32 5.04 -0.63
N LEU A 26 3.86 3.99 0.02
CA LEU A 26 4.25 2.61 -0.28
C LEU A 26 3.14 1.89 -1.04
N ALA A 27 3.52 1.13 -2.05
CA ALA A 27 2.68 0.11 -2.68
C ALA A 27 3.46 -1.19 -2.81
N SER A 28 2.78 -2.33 -2.84
CA SER A 28 3.44 -3.63 -2.93
C SER A 28 2.60 -4.65 -3.69
N GLY A 29 3.24 -5.43 -4.55
CA GLY A 29 2.62 -6.52 -5.28
C GLY A 29 3.34 -6.88 -6.57
N ARG A 30 2.86 -7.94 -7.26
CA ARG A 30 3.36 -8.28 -8.58
C ARG A 30 3.06 -7.14 -9.56
N MET A 31 4.05 -6.66 -10.31
CA MET A 31 3.88 -5.63 -11.32
C MET A 31 3.15 -6.18 -12.54
N HIS A 32 1.82 -6.22 -12.42
CA HIS A 32 0.87 -6.74 -13.39
C HIS A 32 -0.25 -5.73 -13.60
N LYS A 33 -0.83 -5.67 -14.80
CA LYS A 33 -1.88 -4.69 -15.20
C LYS A 33 -3.06 -4.56 -14.21
N TYR A 34 -3.42 -5.64 -13.50
CA TYR A 34 -4.50 -5.56 -12.50
C TYR A 34 -4.13 -4.79 -11.24
N LYS A 35 -2.83 -4.57 -10.99
CA LYS A 35 -2.35 -3.75 -9.87
C LYS A 35 -2.43 -2.26 -10.15
N GLN A 36 -2.56 -1.86 -11.41
CA GLN A 36 -2.76 -0.48 -11.87
C GLN A 36 -1.74 0.50 -11.24
N PHE A 37 -0.48 0.10 -11.13
CA PHE A 37 0.59 0.96 -10.62
C PHE A 37 0.85 2.16 -11.55
N ASP A 38 0.50 2.05 -12.82
CA ASP A 38 0.50 3.15 -13.78
C ASP A 38 -0.43 4.29 -13.36
N LEU A 39 -1.64 3.98 -12.87
CA LEU A 39 -2.56 4.99 -12.31
C LEU A 39 -2.00 5.61 -11.03
N LEU A 40 -1.37 4.82 -10.17
CA LEU A 40 -0.74 5.33 -8.96
C LEU A 40 0.41 6.29 -9.27
N ILE A 41 1.27 5.96 -10.24
CA ILE A 41 2.35 6.84 -10.71
C ILE A 41 1.78 8.14 -11.30
N ASN A 42 0.70 8.09 -12.08
CA ASN A 42 0.05 9.29 -12.61
C ASN A 42 -0.54 10.17 -11.49
N ALA A 43 -1.23 9.57 -10.53
CA ALA A 43 -1.77 10.28 -9.37
C ALA A 43 -0.65 10.96 -8.56
N TYR A 44 0.44 10.23 -8.28
CA TYR A 44 1.61 10.79 -7.62
C TYR A 44 2.27 11.91 -8.42
N SER A 45 2.38 11.76 -9.75
CA SER A 45 2.94 12.79 -10.63
C SER A 45 2.22 14.12 -10.48
N SER A 46 0.88 14.09 -10.40
CA SER A 46 0.06 15.30 -10.30
C SER A 46 0.30 16.11 -9.02
N ILE A 47 0.79 15.47 -7.95
CA ILE A 47 1.02 16.10 -6.65
C ILE A 47 2.50 16.28 -6.30
N SER A 48 3.40 15.58 -6.96
CA SER A 48 4.84 15.50 -6.63
C SER A 48 5.52 16.86 -6.58
N HIS A 49 5.09 17.83 -7.39
CA HIS A 49 5.62 19.19 -7.42
C HIS A 49 5.25 20.01 -6.18
N LYS A 50 4.15 19.68 -5.50
CA LYS A 50 3.70 20.34 -4.26
C LYS A 50 4.32 19.68 -3.01
N TYR A 51 4.44 18.36 -3.00
CA TYR A 51 4.91 17.59 -1.84
C TYR A 51 6.33 17.06 -2.08
N LEU A 52 7.30 17.98 -1.93
CA LEU A 52 8.70 17.73 -2.30
C LEU A 52 9.41 16.71 -1.39
N ASP A 53 8.92 16.49 -0.19
CA ASP A 53 9.43 15.56 0.81
C ASP A 53 8.84 14.13 0.75
N TRP A 54 7.86 13.90 -0.14
CA TRP A 54 7.21 12.60 -0.32
C TRP A 54 7.74 11.87 -1.55
N ASP A 55 8.04 10.59 -1.42
CA ASP A 55 8.43 9.69 -2.50
C ASP A 55 7.45 8.53 -2.65
N LEU A 56 7.32 8.00 -3.85
CA LEU A 56 6.57 6.78 -4.15
C LEU A 56 7.53 5.60 -4.23
N VAL A 57 7.23 4.53 -3.49
CA VAL A 57 7.96 3.27 -3.55
C VAL A 57 6.99 2.14 -3.91
N ILE A 58 7.30 1.37 -4.94
CA ILE A 58 6.52 0.21 -5.36
C ILE A 58 7.40 -1.03 -5.25
N LEU A 59 7.10 -1.88 -4.26
CA LEU A 59 7.79 -3.14 -4.03
C LEU A 59 7.20 -4.25 -4.89
N GLY A 60 8.06 -5.09 -5.43
CA GLY A 60 7.68 -6.23 -6.24
C GLY A 60 8.31 -6.21 -7.62
N ASP A 61 7.96 -7.21 -8.42
CA ASP A 61 8.46 -7.38 -9.79
C ASP A 61 7.35 -7.93 -10.67
N GLY A 62 7.54 -7.89 -11.99
CA GLY A 62 6.60 -8.41 -12.97
C GLY A 62 6.77 -7.80 -14.34
N GLU A 63 5.88 -8.19 -15.24
CA GLU A 63 5.91 -7.82 -16.66
C GLU A 63 5.79 -6.32 -16.93
N GLU A 64 5.10 -5.56 -16.06
CA GLU A 64 4.90 -4.11 -16.20
C GLU A 64 6.11 -3.27 -15.72
N ARG A 65 7.14 -3.89 -15.12
CA ARG A 65 8.26 -3.16 -14.49
C ARG A 65 8.95 -2.18 -15.44
N VAL A 66 9.20 -2.63 -16.68
CA VAL A 66 9.90 -1.81 -17.69
C VAL A 66 9.04 -0.61 -18.08
N ASP A 67 7.75 -0.83 -18.29
CA ASP A 67 6.81 0.22 -18.71
C ASP A 67 6.59 1.24 -17.57
N LEU A 68 6.47 0.79 -16.32
CA LEU A 68 6.38 1.66 -15.13
C LEU A 68 7.65 2.51 -14.94
N SER A 69 8.82 1.91 -15.17
CA SER A 69 10.10 2.64 -15.12
C SER A 69 10.16 3.71 -16.21
N GLN A 70 9.75 3.37 -17.44
CA GLN A 70 9.73 4.32 -18.55
C GLN A 70 8.70 5.44 -18.33
N GLN A 71 7.53 5.11 -17.76
CA GLN A 71 6.52 6.10 -17.39
C GLN A 71 7.09 7.10 -16.36
N SER A 72 7.76 6.61 -15.32
CA SER A 72 8.39 7.45 -14.30
C SER A 72 9.44 8.38 -14.90
N LEU A 73 10.25 7.89 -15.85
CA LEU A 73 11.24 8.70 -16.56
C LEU A 73 10.56 9.77 -17.43
N ASN A 74 9.53 9.43 -18.19
CA ASN A 74 8.80 10.35 -19.06
C ASN A 74 8.11 11.48 -18.28
N LEU A 75 7.76 11.21 -17.00
CA LEU A 75 7.17 12.18 -16.08
C LEU A 75 8.23 12.97 -15.28
N GLY A 76 9.53 12.69 -15.48
CA GLY A 76 10.62 13.33 -14.73
C GLY A 76 10.68 12.94 -13.26
N LEU A 77 10.21 11.73 -12.93
CA LEU A 77 10.08 11.23 -11.56
C LEU A 77 11.10 10.12 -11.22
N GLU A 78 12.14 9.92 -12.01
CA GLU A 78 13.11 8.84 -11.84
C GLU A 78 13.86 8.86 -10.49
N LYS A 79 13.87 10.03 -9.83
CA LYS A 79 14.45 10.21 -8.49
C LYS A 79 13.44 10.23 -7.36
N ARG A 80 12.17 10.07 -7.68
CA ARG A 80 11.05 10.21 -6.75
C ARG A 80 10.11 9.00 -6.74
N VAL A 81 10.16 8.19 -7.81
CA VAL A 81 9.46 6.90 -7.93
C VAL A 81 10.52 5.80 -7.93
N HIS A 82 10.47 4.95 -6.92
CA HIS A 82 11.45 3.90 -6.70
C HIS A 82 10.84 2.53 -6.91
N LEU A 83 11.47 1.72 -7.76
CA LEU A 83 11.06 0.35 -8.10
C LEU A 83 12.17 -0.63 -7.70
N PRO A 84 12.40 -0.89 -6.39
CA PRO A 84 13.55 -1.67 -5.94
C PRO A 84 13.47 -3.16 -6.28
N GLY A 85 12.32 -3.64 -6.76
CA GLY A 85 12.07 -5.05 -7.03
C GLY A 85 11.43 -5.77 -5.84
N SER A 86 11.46 -7.10 -5.88
CA SER A 86 10.99 -7.93 -4.77
C SER A 86 11.96 -7.88 -3.60
N VAL A 87 11.44 -7.73 -2.39
CA VAL A 87 12.23 -7.61 -1.16
C VAL A 87 11.82 -8.67 -0.13
N GLY A 88 12.80 -9.29 0.52
CA GLY A 88 12.57 -10.29 1.57
C GLY A 88 12.24 -9.70 2.95
N ASN A 89 12.44 -8.39 3.13
CA ASN A 89 12.24 -7.67 4.39
C ASN A 89 11.09 -6.66 4.32
N VAL A 90 9.98 -7.02 3.70
CA VAL A 90 8.83 -6.12 3.50
C VAL A 90 8.33 -5.46 4.80
N SER A 91 8.46 -6.15 5.93
CA SER A 91 8.08 -5.61 7.25
C SER A 91 8.82 -4.33 7.62
N VAL A 92 10.08 -4.19 7.22
CA VAL A 92 10.89 -2.98 7.45
C VAL A 92 10.36 -1.81 6.61
N TRP A 93 9.85 -2.10 5.41
CA TRP A 93 9.22 -1.12 4.54
C TRP A 93 7.89 -0.62 5.12
N TYR A 94 7.04 -1.53 5.64
CA TYR A 94 5.81 -1.12 6.34
C TYR A 94 6.10 -0.25 7.56
N GLN A 95 7.15 -0.56 8.33
CA GLN A 95 7.55 0.26 9.49
C GLN A 95 8.07 1.64 9.10
N ARG A 96 8.68 1.77 7.92
CA ARG A 96 9.31 3.01 7.45
C ARG A 96 8.35 3.90 6.65
N ALA A 97 7.29 3.33 6.08
CA ALA A 97 6.33 4.05 5.26
C ALA A 97 5.41 4.96 6.09
N ASP A 98 4.84 5.97 5.45
CA ASP A 98 3.89 6.91 6.02
C ASP A 98 2.46 6.69 5.52
N LEU A 99 2.30 6.17 4.29
CA LEU A 99 1.02 5.80 3.67
C LEU A 99 1.19 4.50 2.89
N PHE A 100 0.09 3.76 2.71
CA PHE A 100 0.03 2.60 1.82
C PHE A 100 -1.10 2.77 0.80
N VAL A 101 -0.85 2.41 -0.46
CA VAL A 101 -1.86 2.46 -1.53
C VAL A 101 -1.97 1.11 -2.21
N LEU A 102 -3.20 0.59 -2.29
CA LEU A 102 -3.58 -0.56 -3.09
C LEU A 102 -4.41 -0.10 -4.29
N SER A 103 -3.76 0.08 -5.42
CA SER A 103 -4.38 0.55 -6.67
C SER A 103 -4.97 -0.57 -7.55
N SER A 104 -5.16 -1.75 -6.99
CA SER A 104 -5.62 -2.93 -7.74
C SER A 104 -7.05 -2.79 -8.23
N SER A 105 -7.31 -3.22 -9.46
CA SER A 105 -8.69 -3.31 -10.00
C SER A 105 -9.42 -4.58 -9.58
N VAL A 106 -8.67 -5.62 -9.21
CA VAL A 106 -9.21 -6.93 -8.80
C VAL A 106 -8.32 -7.49 -7.69
N GLU A 107 -8.96 -7.91 -6.62
CA GLU A 107 -8.34 -8.64 -5.51
C GLU A 107 -9.26 -9.76 -5.03
N GLY A 108 -8.68 -10.86 -4.56
CA GLY A 108 -9.42 -11.85 -3.76
C GLY A 108 -9.36 -11.47 -2.29
N PHE A 109 -8.18 -11.67 -1.67
CA PHE A 109 -7.88 -11.22 -0.32
C PHE A 109 -6.49 -10.57 -0.34
N PRO A 110 -6.40 -9.23 -0.30
CA PRO A 110 -5.13 -8.52 -0.46
C PRO A 110 -4.29 -8.57 0.83
N ASN A 111 -3.47 -9.62 0.99
CA ASN A 111 -2.60 -9.79 2.16
C ASN A 111 -1.74 -8.55 2.42
N VAL A 112 -1.20 -7.93 1.36
CA VAL A 112 -0.35 -6.73 1.47
C VAL A 112 -1.09 -5.53 2.09
N LEU A 113 -2.41 -5.41 1.86
CA LEU A 113 -3.25 -4.41 2.49
C LEU A 113 -3.44 -4.71 3.98
N LEU A 114 -3.80 -5.96 4.31
CA LEU A 114 -3.94 -6.39 5.70
C LEU A 114 -2.63 -6.19 6.47
N GLU A 115 -1.51 -6.58 5.88
CA GLU A 115 -0.19 -6.38 6.46
C GLU A 115 0.06 -4.89 6.73
N ALA A 116 -0.08 -4.01 5.73
CA ALA A 116 0.10 -2.58 5.89
C ALA A 116 -0.78 -2.00 7.02
N MET A 117 -2.06 -2.36 7.06
CA MET A 117 -3.00 -1.94 8.10
C MET A 117 -2.58 -2.45 9.48
N THR A 118 -2.08 -3.69 9.59
CA THR A 118 -1.60 -4.23 10.87
C THR A 118 -0.30 -3.55 11.35
N TYR A 119 0.46 -2.92 10.47
CA TYR A 119 1.58 -2.04 10.85
C TYR A 119 1.11 -0.62 11.22
N GLY A 120 -0.19 -0.34 11.12
CA GLY A 120 -0.76 0.97 11.44
C GLY A 120 -0.58 1.99 10.31
N LEU A 121 -0.34 1.54 9.09
CA LEU A 121 -0.29 2.47 7.95
C LEU A 121 -1.70 2.95 7.60
N PRO A 122 -1.91 4.24 7.41
CA PRO A 122 -3.09 4.76 6.73
C PRO A 122 -3.11 4.21 5.30
N CYS A 123 -4.20 3.53 4.94
CA CYS A 123 -4.31 2.83 3.67
C CYS A 123 -5.38 3.47 2.79
N ILE A 124 -5.05 3.64 1.51
CA ILE A 124 -5.99 3.98 0.43
C ILE A 124 -6.12 2.75 -0.46
N SER A 125 -7.31 2.35 -0.81
CA SER A 125 -7.56 1.23 -1.72
C SER A 125 -8.73 1.51 -2.65
N PHE A 126 -8.67 1.00 -3.88
CA PHE A 126 -9.89 0.88 -4.67
C PHE A 126 -10.86 -0.10 -3.99
N ASP A 127 -12.15 0.22 -4.05
CA ASP A 127 -13.21 -0.64 -3.55
C ASP A 127 -13.48 -1.78 -4.56
N CYS A 128 -12.60 -2.78 -4.55
CA CYS A 128 -12.80 -4.01 -5.33
C CYS A 128 -13.99 -4.80 -4.80
N ASP A 129 -14.61 -5.62 -5.65
CA ASP A 129 -15.78 -6.45 -5.28
C ASP A 129 -15.53 -7.34 -4.05
N THR A 130 -14.28 -7.75 -3.84
CA THR A 130 -13.84 -8.59 -2.71
C THR A 130 -12.55 -8.07 -2.11
N GLY A 131 -12.36 -8.29 -0.82
CA GLY A 131 -11.12 -8.06 -0.08
C GLY A 131 -11.02 -6.71 0.59
N PRO A 132 -10.76 -5.57 -0.09
CA PRO A 132 -10.57 -4.29 0.56
C PRO A 132 -11.74 -3.86 1.44
N ARG A 133 -12.98 -3.99 0.96
CA ARG A 133 -14.20 -3.64 1.72
C ARG A 133 -14.46 -4.55 2.94
N ASP A 134 -13.81 -5.71 3.02
CA ASP A 134 -13.89 -6.59 4.18
C ASP A 134 -12.97 -6.13 5.32
N MET A 135 -11.98 -5.29 5.01
CA MET A 135 -10.95 -4.81 5.91
C MET A 135 -11.12 -3.32 6.24
N ILE A 136 -11.46 -2.50 5.23
CA ILE A 136 -11.56 -1.06 5.37
C ILE A 136 -13.00 -0.65 5.65
N GLU A 137 -13.18 0.05 6.75
CA GLU A 137 -14.34 0.89 7.05
C GLU A 137 -14.00 2.31 6.61
N ASN A 138 -14.61 2.74 5.50
CA ASN A 138 -14.24 3.96 4.79
C ASN A 138 -14.26 5.21 5.68
N GLY A 139 -13.16 5.95 5.69
CA GLY A 139 -12.97 7.16 6.50
C GLY A 139 -12.70 6.91 7.98
N ILE A 140 -12.68 5.65 8.46
CA ILE A 140 -12.44 5.27 9.84
C ILE A 140 -11.06 4.64 10.02
N ASN A 141 -10.79 3.53 9.34
CA ASN A 141 -9.52 2.81 9.44
C ASN A 141 -8.75 2.72 8.12
N GLY A 142 -9.23 3.39 7.09
CA GLY A 142 -8.67 3.47 5.75
C GLY A 142 -9.62 4.21 4.82
N ILE A 143 -9.23 4.37 3.57
CA ILE A 143 -10.03 5.02 2.55
C ILE A 143 -10.32 4.05 1.42
N LEU A 144 -11.61 3.93 1.04
CA LEU A 144 -12.06 3.19 -0.13
C LEU A 144 -12.47 4.17 -1.23
N ILE A 145 -11.84 4.03 -2.39
CA ILE A 145 -12.12 4.81 -3.59
C ILE A 145 -13.16 4.07 -4.42
N ASP A 146 -14.25 4.74 -4.77
CA ASP A 146 -15.23 4.19 -5.71
C ASP A 146 -14.54 3.88 -7.06
N PRO A 147 -14.73 2.69 -7.63
CA PRO A 147 -14.19 2.34 -8.94
C PRO A 147 -14.56 3.29 -10.08
N ALA A 148 -15.63 4.08 -9.92
CA ALA A 148 -16.01 5.12 -10.89
C ALA A 148 -15.09 6.35 -10.85
N ASP A 149 -14.40 6.60 -9.72
CA ASP A 149 -13.57 7.80 -9.47
C ASP A 149 -12.06 7.53 -9.55
N LYS A 150 -11.62 6.44 -10.16
CA LYS A 150 -10.22 5.96 -10.15
C LYS A 150 -9.19 7.03 -10.49
N GLU A 151 -9.43 7.84 -11.51
CA GLU A 151 -8.42 8.81 -12.00
C GLU A 151 -8.21 9.97 -11.01
N PHE A 152 -9.25 10.40 -10.31
CA PHE A 152 -9.21 11.54 -9.39
C PHE A 152 -9.17 11.11 -7.92
N GLY A 153 -9.72 9.92 -7.61
CA GLY A 153 -9.84 9.43 -6.23
C GLY A 153 -8.48 9.29 -5.53
N ILE A 154 -7.51 8.57 -6.15
CA ILE A 154 -6.18 8.40 -5.53
C ILE A 154 -5.54 9.77 -5.25
N THR A 155 -5.59 10.69 -6.20
CA THR A 155 -5.00 12.03 -6.06
C THR A 155 -5.62 12.80 -4.91
N GLY A 156 -6.95 12.84 -4.83
CA GLY A 156 -7.68 13.56 -3.78
C GLY A 156 -7.41 12.99 -2.39
N ASP A 157 -7.42 11.67 -2.27
CA ASP A 157 -7.21 10.99 -1.01
C ASP A 157 -5.75 11.04 -0.54
N LEU A 158 -4.79 11.00 -1.47
CA LEU A 158 -3.38 11.28 -1.15
C LEU A 158 -3.23 12.70 -0.57
N ILE A 159 -3.81 13.71 -1.21
CA ILE A 159 -3.77 15.10 -0.72
C ILE A 159 -4.39 15.18 0.67
N SER A 160 -5.55 14.59 0.88
CA SER A 160 -6.26 14.60 2.15
C SER A 160 -5.40 14.02 3.29
N LEU A 161 -4.79 12.85 3.06
CA LEU A 161 -3.94 12.22 4.07
C LEU A 161 -2.58 12.91 4.24
N ILE A 162 -2.04 13.56 3.21
CA ILE A 162 -0.77 14.29 3.30
C ILE A 162 -0.96 15.60 4.06
N ASP A 163 -2.00 16.36 3.74
CA ASP A 163 -2.24 17.69 4.31
C ASP A 163 -2.80 17.63 5.75
N ASP A 164 -3.55 16.58 6.12
CA ASP A 164 -4.13 16.41 7.47
C ASP A 164 -3.41 15.33 8.27
N GLU A 165 -2.39 15.73 9.02
CA GLU A 165 -1.65 14.81 9.91
C GLU A 165 -2.54 14.23 11.03
N SER A 166 -3.53 14.98 11.51
CA SER A 166 -4.44 14.52 12.57
C SER A 166 -5.33 13.40 12.05
N TYR A 167 -5.94 13.60 10.89
CA TYR A 167 -6.74 12.59 10.22
C TYR A 167 -5.91 11.35 9.85
N ARG A 168 -4.70 11.55 9.35
CA ARG A 168 -3.76 10.45 9.06
C ARG A 168 -3.45 9.63 10.32
N LYS A 169 -3.24 10.27 11.47
CA LYS A 169 -3.00 9.59 12.76
C LYS A 169 -4.24 8.86 13.28
N GLU A 170 -5.42 9.41 13.09
CA GLU A 170 -6.68 8.79 13.46
C GLU A 170 -6.90 7.48 12.68
N ILE A 171 -6.78 7.53 11.36
CA ILE A 171 -6.85 6.33 10.50
C ILE A 171 -5.80 5.30 10.91
N SER A 172 -4.54 5.72 11.14
CA SER A 172 -3.46 4.85 11.60
C SER A 172 -3.80 4.12 12.89
N THR A 173 -4.33 4.85 13.88
CA THR A 173 -4.72 4.28 15.18
C THR A 173 -5.83 3.24 15.03
N ASN A 174 -6.80 3.50 14.16
CA ASN A 174 -7.92 2.59 13.93
C ASN A 174 -7.51 1.39 13.06
N SER A 175 -6.63 1.57 12.08
CA SER A 175 -6.20 0.48 11.20
C SER A 175 -5.46 -0.62 11.96
N ILE A 176 -4.65 -0.27 12.96
CA ILE A 176 -3.87 -1.24 13.75
C ILE A 176 -4.75 -2.23 14.51
N LEU A 177 -6.01 -1.89 14.78
CA LEU A 177 -6.97 -2.78 15.47
C LEU A 177 -7.31 -4.03 14.66
N LEU A 178 -7.02 -4.03 13.35
CA LEU A 178 -7.18 -5.23 12.52
C LEU A 178 -6.26 -6.37 12.97
N ARG A 179 -5.17 -6.10 13.69
CA ARG A 179 -4.32 -7.15 14.28
C ARG A 179 -5.14 -8.15 15.10
N ASP A 180 -6.03 -7.65 15.94
CA ASP A 180 -6.84 -8.50 16.80
C ASP A 180 -7.91 -9.25 16.00
N ARG A 181 -8.57 -8.54 15.07
CA ARG A 181 -9.62 -9.12 14.22
C ARG A 181 -9.11 -10.28 13.36
N TYR A 182 -7.90 -10.15 12.81
CA TYR A 182 -7.28 -11.14 11.91
C TYR A 182 -6.15 -11.94 12.58
N SER A 183 -6.06 -11.91 13.92
CA SER A 183 -5.13 -12.77 14.65
C SER A 183 -5.46 -14.25 14.45
N VAL A 184 -4.45 -15.11 14.51
CA VAL A 184 -4.64 -16.57 14.43
C VAL A 184 -5.68 -17.03 15.46
N THR A 185 -5.62 -16.53 16.70
CA THR A 185 -6.57 -16.85 17.75
C THR A 185 -8.01 -16.48 17.38
N SER A 186 -8.22 -15.28 16.82
CA SER A 186 -9.56 -14.82 16.42
C SER A 186 -10.10 -15.62 15.23
N ILE A 187 -9.25 -15.96 14.29
CA ILE A 187 -9.64 -16.79 13.13
C ILE A 187 -9.94 -18.20 13.58
N MET A 188 -9.13 -18.83 14.44
CA MET A 188 -9.39 -20.18 14.96
C MET A 188 -10.72 -20.27 15.71
N LYS A 189 -11.04 -19.29 16.56
CA LYS A 189 -12.35 -19.24 17.22
C LYS A 189 -13.54 -19.22 16.24
N LYS A 190 -13.40 -18.55 15.09
CA LYS A 190 -14.42 -18.55 14.04
C LYS A 190 -14.54 -19.93 13.39
N TRP A 191 -13.43 -20.61 13.16
CA TRP A 191 -13.42 -21.98 12.63
C TRP A 191 -14.03 -22.97 13.61
N ASP A 192 -13.68 -22.89 14.92
CA ASP A 192 -14.28 -23.74 15.95
C ASP A 192 -15.82 -23.63 15.96
N HIS A 193 -16.34 -22.40 15.82
CA HIS A 193 -17.80 -22.17 15.73
C HIS A 193 -18.43 -22.75 14.45
N VAL A 194 -17.73 -22.68 13.32
CA VAL A 194 -18.23 -23.23 12.04
C VAL A 194 -18.21 -24.76 12.01
N LEU A 195 -17.23 -25.36 12.72
CA LEU A 195 -17.02 -26.80 12.77
C LEU A 195 -17.74 -27.48 13.96
N ASP A 196 -18.49 -26.72 14.76
CA ASP A 196 -19.18 -27.21 15.98
C ASP A 196 -18.21 -27.94 16.96
N LEU A 197 -16.96 -27.43 17.11
CA LEU A 197 -15.91 -27.95 17.99
C LEU A 197 -15.90 -27.26 19.33
#